data_f47751a8f12a6a75f14242514ff72170
#
_entry.id   f47751a8f12a6a75f14242514ff72170
#
_cell.length_a   1.000
_cell.length_b   1.000
_cell.length_c   1.000
_cell.angle_alpha   90.00
_cell.angle_beta   90.00
_cell.angle_gamma   90.00
#
_symmetry.space_group_name_H-M   'P 1'
#
loop_
_entity.id
_entity.type
_entity.pdbx_description
1 polymer ?
#
loop_
_entity_poly.entity_id
_entity_poly.type
_entity_poly.pdbx_seq_one_letter_code
_entity_poly.pdbx_strand_id
1 'polypeptide(L)'
;MVNIIPGPFTVEGKQAAVQKEVKENYETYFAHAVKTRMWFADRLSERNEMAKFGHMVSENTKEILLGFLGVESFVDDYVFAGINAAGNSMATNSLYLQWGWEERRHGQTFRHSLIDSGLYTQQFIDKYLDDCREEHWTFANQTGYEETPLLAAAYAIFQERQTRWNYTNVRRILWKEYGSPT
;
A
#
# COMPACT_ATOMS: atom_id res chain seq x y z
N MET A 1 23.25 -3.28 -38.96
CA MET A 1 23.26 -3.68 -37.55
C MET A 1 22.43 -4.95 -37.44
N VAL A 2 23.01 -6.04 -36.97
CA VAL A 2 22.28 -7.28 -36.74
C VAL A 2 21.54 -7.08 -35.42
N ASN A 3 20.20 -7.07 -35.46
CA ASN A 3 19.38 -7.10 -34.23
C ASN A 3 19.56 -8.46 -33.58
N ILE A 4 20.46 -8.55 -32.59
CA ILE A 4 20.62 -9.74 -31.78
C ILE A 4 19.43 -9.78 -30.84
N ILE A 5 18.49 -10.70 -31.07
CA ILE A 5 17.40 -10.98 -30.16
C ILE A 5 18.02 -11.60 -28.88
N PRO A 6 17.85 -11.01 -27.69
CA PRO A 6 18.41 -11.57 -26.48
C PRO A 6 17.91 -12.99 -26.25
N GLY A 7 18.82 -13.91 -25.92
CA GLY A 7 18.43 -15.27 -25.60
C GLY A 7 17.67 -15.36 -24.27
N PRO A 8 16.84 -16.40 -24.07
CA PRO A 8 15.96 -16.53 -22.89
C PRO A 8 16.72 -16.63 -21.55
N PHE A 9 18.00 -16.94 -21.60
CA PHE A 9 18.85 -17.09 -20.40
C PHE A 9 19.73 -15.87 -20.11
N THR A 10 19.71 -14.84 -20.96
CA THR A 10 20.38 -13.57 -20.66
C THR A 10 19.56 -12.73 -19.68
N VAL A 11 20.17 -11.72 -19.04
CA VAL A 11 19.47 -10.81 -18.14
C VAL A 11 18.36 -10.08 -18.90
N GLU A 12 18.66 -9.58 -20.10
CA GLU A 12 17.72 -8.89 -20.99
C GLU A 12 16.58 -9.82 -21.44
N GLY A 13 16.89 -11.09 -21.74
CA GLY A 13 15.89 -12.10 -22.10
C GLY A 13 14.93 -12.41 -20.95
N LYS A 14 15.45 -12.51 -19.73
CA LYS A 14 14.64 -12.71 -18.52
C LYS A 14 13.76 -11.51 -18.22
N GLN A 15 14.30 -10.31 -18.33
CA GLN A 15 13.52 -9.07 -18.17
C GLN A 15 12.40 -8.97 -19.21
N ALA A 16 12.69 -9.26 -20.48
CA ALA A 16 11.70 -9.28 -21.54
C ALA A 16 10.59 -10.31 -21.28
N ALA A 17 10.93 -11.48 -20.76
CA ALA A 17 9.96 -12.50 -20.39
C ALA A 17 9.04 -12.03 -19.24
N VAL A 18 9.60 -11.42 -18.18
CA VAL A 18 8.82 -10.85 -17.08
C VAL A 18 7.88 -9.75 -17.57
N GLN A 19 8.38 -8.82 -18.41
CA GLN A 19 7.56 -7.74 -18.96
C GLN A 19 6.42 -8.27 -19.86
N LYS A 20 6.69 -9.32 -20.62
CA LYS A 20 5.67 -10.00 -21.43
C LYS A 20 4.57 -10.60 -20.54
N GLU A 21 4.98 -11.34 -19.52
CA GLU A 21 4.04 -11.95 -18.55
C GLU A 21 3.17 -10.89 -17.85
N VAL A 22 3.78 -9.79 -17.38
CA VAL A 22 3.03 -8.69 -16.77
C VAL A 22 2.03 -8.09 -17.74
N LYS A 23 2.43 -7.88 -19.00
CA LYS A 23 1.54 -7.33 -20.03
C LYS A 23 0.35 -8.26 -20.32
N GLU A 24 0.61 -9.57 -20.45
CA GLU A 24 -0.43 -10.55 -20.75
C GLU A 24 -1.44 -10.72 -19.60
N ASN A 25 -0.98 -10.58 -18.36
CA ASN A 25 -1.81 -10.74 -17.17
C ASN A 25 -2.45 -9.42 -16.69
N TYR A 26 -1.97 -8.28 -17.12
CA TYR A 26 -2.43 -6.96 -16.64
C TYR A 26 -3.93 -6.75 -16.89
N GLU A 27 -4.41 -7.02 -18.09
CA GLU A 27 -5.81 -6.81 -18.44
C GLU A 27 -6.76 -7.69 -17.60
N THR A 28 -6.34 -8.93 -17.35
CA THR A 28 -7.10 -9.86 -16.48
C THR A 28 -7.12 -9.37 -15.04
N TYR A 29 -5.96 -8.94 -14.53
CA TYR A 29 -5.85 -8.35 -13.20
C TYR A 29 -6.72 -7.09 -13.08
N PHE A 30 -6.60 -6.16 -14.03
CA PHE A 30 -7.34 -4.92 -14.03
C PHE A 30 -8.85 -5.15 -14.06
N ALA A 31 -9.34 -6.02 -14.95
CA ALA A 31 -10.75 -6.37 -15.03
C ALA A 31 -11.29 -7.00 -13.73
N HIS A 32 -10.47 -7.80 -13.06
CA HIS A 32 -10.80 -8.35 -11.74
C HIS A 32 -10.80 -7.27 -10.65
N ALA A 33 -9.77 -6.45 -10.59
CA ALA A 33 -9.63 -5.38 -9.59
C ALA A 33 -10.78 -4.38 -9.66
N VAL A 34 -11.18 -3.95 -10.87
CA VAL A 34 -12.33 -3.05 -11.06
C VAL A 34 -13.62 -3.64 -10.52
N LYS A 35 -13.82 -4.94 -10.63
CA LYS A 35 -15.05 -5.60 -10.15
C LYS A 35 -15.05 -5.89 -8.65
N THR A 36 -13.89 -6.22 -8.07
CA THR A 36 -13.82 -6.79 -6.72
C THR A 36 -13.15 -5.89 -5.71
N ARG A 37 -12.35 -4.91 -6.17
CA ARG A 37 -11.55 -4.03 -5.31
C ARG A 37 -11.98 -2.57 -5.35
N MET A 38 -13.12 -2.27 -5.98
CA MET A 38 -13.70 -0.92 -6.00
C MET A 38 -14.51 -0.69 -4.72
N TRP A 39 -13.85 -0.19 -3.70
CA TRP A 39 -14.47 0.21 -2.45
C TRP A 39 -14.01 1.64 -2.06
N PHE A 40 -14.74 2.29 -1.19
CA PHE A 40 -14.46 3.65 -0.74
C PHE A 40 -14.38 3.67 0.78
N ALA A 41 -13.35 4.34 1.31
CA ALA A 41 -13.06 4.40 2.74
C ALA A 41 -14.24 4.94 3.56
N ASP A 42 -14.93 5.94 3.06
CA ASP A 42 -16.09 6.57 3.69
C ASP A 42 -17.35 5.71 3.75
N ARG A 43 -17.33 4.55 3.08
CA ARG A 43 -18.47 3.61 3.04
C ARG A 43 -18.24 2.34 3.84
N LEU A 44 -17.04 2.15 4.42
CA LEU A 44 -16.69 0.92 5.14
C LEU A 44 -17.31 0.85 6.53
N SER A 45 -17.62 1.98 7.14
CA SER A 45 -18.27 2.03 8.44
C SER A 45 -19.12 3.30 8.59
N GLU A 46 -20.20 3.19 9.34
CA GLU A 46 -20.93 4.38 9.74
C GLU A 46 -20.15 5.13 10.83
N ARG A 47 -19.90 6.44 10.63
CA ARG A 47 -19.15 7.28 11.55
C ARG A 47 -19.65 7.18 12.99
N ASN A 48 -20.99 7.07 13.16
CA ASN A 48 -21.61 6.94 14.47
C ASN A 48 -21.28 5.63 15.18
N GLU A 49 -20.98 4.57 14.44
CA GLU A 49 -20.56 3.29 15.03
C GLU A 49 -19.11 3.33 15.49
N MET A 50 -18.22 3.93 14.69
CA MET A 50 -16.82 4.10 15.06
C MET A 50 -16.66 4.87 16.38
N ALA A 51 -17.44 5.93 16.59
CA ALA A 51 -17.42 6.72 17.82
C ALA A 51 -17.79 5.92 19.09
N LYS A 52 -18.57 4.85 18.95
CA LYS A 52 -18.95 4.00 20.10
C LYS A 52 -17.76 3.20 20.65
N PHE A 53 -16.76 2.93 19.85
CA PHE A 53 -15.67 2.03 20.23
C PHE A 53 -14.36 2.76 20.55
N GLY A 54 -14.20 4.02 20.17
CA GLY A 54 -12.95 4.75 20.36
C GLY A 54 -12.47 4.80 21.81
N HIS A 55 -13.37 4.99 22.77
CA HIS A 55 -13.04 5.02 24.19
C HIS A 55 -12.58 3.66 24.77
N MET A 56 -12.78 2.58 24.04
CA MET A 56 -12.39 1.22 24.46
C MET A 56 -10.99 0.84 23.97
N VAL A 57 -10.43 1.58 23.00
CA VAL A 57 -9.15 1.26 22.37
C VAL A 57 -8.00 1.59 23.32
N SER A 58 -7.14 0.60 23.60
CA SER A 58 -5.95 0.80 24.44
C SER A 58 -4.94 1.75 23.77
N GLU A 59 -4.11 2.45 24.56
CA GLU A 59 -3.09 3.36 24.04
C GLU A 59 -2.14 2.64 23.08
N ASN A 60 -1.71 1.42 23.40
CA ASN A 60 -0.84 0.64 22.51
C ASN A 60 -1.50 0.35 21.15
N THR A 61 -2.78 -0.03 21.17
CA THR A 61 -3.53 -0.28 19.92
C THR A 61 -3.71 1.00 19.11
N LYS A 62 -3.97 2.11 19.78
CA LYS A 62 -4.08 3.45 19.19
C LYS A 62 -2.79 3.87 18.48
N GLU A 63 -1.62 3.66 19.12
CA GLU A 63 -0.32 3.92 18.51
C GLU A 63 -0.03 3.02 17.31
N ILE A 64 -0.39 1.74 17.37
CA ILE A 64 -0.26 0.82 16.24
C ILE A 64 -1.09 1.29 15.04
N LEU A 65 -2.34 1.70 15.29
CA LEU A 65 -3.21 2.21 14.22
C LEU A 65 -2.69 3.52 13.62
N LEU A 66 -2.12 4.39 14.44
CA LEU A 66 -1.46 5.61 13.98
C LEU A 66 -0.22 5.29 13.12
N GLY A 67 0.58 4.31 13.52
CA GLY A 67 1.71 3.82 12.74
C GLY A 67 1.29 3.28 11.36
N PHE A 68 0.18 2.54 11.28
CA PHE A 68 -0.37 2.11 9.99
C PHE A 68 -0.80 3.30 9.13
N LEU A 69 -1.46 4.29 9.71
CA LEU A 69 -1.78 5.51 8.97
C LEU A 69 -0.52 6.14 8.36
N GLY A 70 0.57 6.23 9.13
CA GLY A 70 1.84 6.76 8.65
C GLY A 70 2.32 6.00 7.42
N VAL A 71 2.45 4.67 7.51
CA VAL A 71 2.92 3.82 6.41
C VAL A 71 2.04 3.94 5.17
N GLU A 72 0.72 3.83 5.33
CA GLU A 72 -0.25 3.83 4.23
C GLU A 72 -0.48 5.23 3.61
N SER A 73 0.04 6.28 4.23
CA SER A 73 -0.11 7.65 3.70
C SER A 73 0.98 8.05 2.72
N PHE A 74 2.12 7.33 2.67
CA PHE A 74 3.25 7.64 1.79
C PHE A 74 3.31 6.79 0.53
N VAL A 75 2.15 6.45 -0.01
CA VAL A 75 1.96 5.65 -1.22
C VAL A 75 2.69 6.22 -2.43
N ASP A 76 2.70 7.53 -2.57
CA ASP A 76 3.37 8.23 -3.66
C ASP A 76 4.88 7.93 -3.72
N ASP A 77 5.55 7.80 -2.58
CA ASP A 77 6.99 7.53 -2.52
C ASP A 77 7.34 6.18 -3.17
N TYR A 78 6.75 5.09 -2.72
CA TYR A 78 7.10 3.77 -3.25
C TYR A 78 6.48 3.45 -4.61
N VAL A 79 5.34 4.08 -4.96
CA VAL A 79 4.74 3.92 -6.29
C VAL A 79 5.58 4.62 -7.35
N PHE A 80 6.03 5.84 -7.09
CA PHE A 80 6.91 6.53 -8.03
C PHE A 80 8.26 5.83 -8.19
N ALA A 81 8.84 5.32 -7.09
CA ALA A 81 10.05 4.51 -7.16
C ALA A 81 9.84 3.26 -8.04
N GLY A 82 8.71 2.57 -7.89
CA GLY A 82 8.35 1.43 -8.72
C GLY A 82 8.16 1.76 -10.19
N ILE A 83 7.52 2.88 -10.51
CA ILE A 83 7.35 3.38 -11.88
C ILE A 83 8.72 3.71 -12.51
N ASN A 84 9.59 4.38 -11.77
CA ASN A 84 10.93 4.70 -12.23
C ASN A 84 11.74 3.43 -12.51
N ALA A 85 11.69 2.44 -11.61
CA ALA A 85 12.34 1.16 -11.81
C ALA A 85 11.78 0.37 -13.01
N ALA A 86 10.48 0.47 -13.27
CA ALA A 86 9.83 -0.20 -14.40
C ALA A 86 10.16 0.43 -15.78
N GLY A 87 10.66 1.67 -15.80
CA GLY A 87 11.05 2.39 -17.02
C GLY A 87 9.86 2.55 -17.98
N ASN A 88 10.06 2.16 -19.24
CA ASN A 88 9.08 2.39 -20.31
C ASN A 88 8.01 1.28 -20.45
N SER A 89 7.89 0.37 -19.50
CA SER A 89 6.86 -0.68 -19.53
C SER A 89 5.50 -0.13 -19.16
N MET A 90 4.64 0.16 -20.14
CA MET A 90 3.29 0.70 -19.92
C MET A 90 2.47 -0.21 -19.00
N ALA A 91 2.50 -1.53 -19.19
CA ALA A 91 1.74 -2.48 -18.37
C ALA A 91 2.22 -2.47 -16.90
N THR A 92 3.53 -2.45 -16.68
CA THR A 92 4.10 -2.38 -15.32
C THR A 92 3.77 -1.04 -14.66
N ASN A 93 3.89 0.07 -15.36
CA ASN A 93 3.53 1.39 -14.85
C ASN A 93 2.04 1.47 -14.49
N SER A 94 1.17 0.91 -15.32
CA SER A 94 -0.26 0.84 -15.05
C SER A 94 -0.58 -0.01 -13.82
N LEU A 95 0.17 -1.10 -13.61
CA LEU A 95 0.04 -1.93 -12.40
C LEU A 95 0.41 -1.13 -11.14
N TYR A 96 1.52 -0.39 -11.14
CA TYR A 96 1.91 0.45 -10.02
C TYR A 96 0.90 1.56 -9.72
N LEU A 97 0.35 2.21 -10.75
CA LEU A 97 -0.69 3.22 -10.59
C LEU A 97 -1.98 2.63 -9.99
N GLN A 98 -2.39 1.46 -10.46
CA GLN A 98 -3.56 0.74 -9.92
C GLN A 98 -3.33 0.33 -8.46
N TRP A 99 -2.17 -0.24 -8.16
CA TRP A 99 -1.79 -0.61 -6.79
C TRP A 99 -1.72 0.61 -5.88
N GLY A 100 -1.08 1.69 -6.32
CA GLY A 100 -1.03 2.93 -5.55
C GLY A 100 -2.40 3.52 -5.24
N TRP A 101 -3.36 3.40 -6.17
CA TRP A 101 -4.72 3.81 -5.90
C TRP A 101 -5.42 2.91 -4.86
N GLU A 102 -5.14 1.62 -4.84
CA GLU A 102 -5.61 0.69 -3.81
C GLU A 102 -5.03 1.04 -2.44
N GLU A 103 -3.71 1.24 -2.36
CA GLU A 103 -3.00 1.61 -1.13
C GLU A 103 -3.46 2.96 -0.56
N ARG A 104 -3.68 3.96 -1.42
CA ARG A 104 -4.19 5.27 -0.99
C ARG A 104 -5.51 5.15 -0.22
N ARG A 105 -6.35 4.20 -0.55
CA ARG A 105 -7.61 3.95 0.16
C ARG A 105 -7.40 3.34 1.53
N HIS A 106 -6.35 2.53 1.71
CA HIS A 106 -5.97 2.05 3.03
C HIS A 106 -5.63 3.22 3.96
N GLY A 107 -4.77 4.13 3.53
CA GLY A 107 -4.45 5.34 4.29
C GLY A 107 -5.69 6.19 4.62
N GLN A 108 -6.59 6.38 3.65
CA GLN A 108 -7.86 7.07 3.89
C GLN A 108 -8.73 6.35 4.92
N THR A 109 -8.76 5.02 4.88
CA THR A 109 -9.53 4.22 5.86
C THR A 109 -9.00 4.41 7.26
N PHE A 110 -7.68 4.31 7.47
CA PHE A 110 -7.08 4.57 8.77
C PHE A 110 -7.35 6.00 9.25
N ARG A 111 -7.20 6.98 8.35
CA ARG A 111 -7.49 8.39 8.66
C ARG A 111 -8.93 8.58 9.16
N HIS A 112 -9.90 8.09 8.40
CA HIS A 112 -11.32 8.18 8.78
C HIS A 112 -11.58 7.44 10.09
N SER A 113 -11.06 6.23 10.24
CA SER A 113 -11.25 5.42 11.44
C SER A 113 -10.73 6.11 12.70
N LEU A 114 -9.53 6.71 12.63
CA LEU A 114 -8.91 7.38 13.78
C LEU A 114 -9.63 8.67 14.17
N ILE A 115 -10.15 9.42 13.21
CA ILE A 115 -10.87 10.66 13.45
C ILE A 115 -12.32 10.37 13.88
N ASP A 116 -13.04 9.54 13.15
CA ASP A 116 -14.46 9.27 13.40
C ASP A 116 -14.68 8.50 14.71
N SER A 117 -13.70 7.71 15.16
CA SER A 117 -13.71 7.08 16.48
C SER A 117 -13.38 8.03 17.64
N GLY A 118 -12.92 9.25 17.34
CA GLY A 118 -12.48 10.22 18.35
C GLY A 118 -11.13 9.90 19.00
N LEU A 119 -10.37 8.94 18.46
CA LEU A 119 -9.04 8.60 18.98
C LEU A 119 -8.05 9.74 18.79
N TYR A 120 -8.15 10.45 17.65
CA TYR A 120 -7.35 11.62 17.34
C TYR A 120 -8.17 12.70 16.66
N THR A 121 -7.76 13.96 16.83
CA THR A 121 -8.34 15.07 16.10
C THR A 121 -7.77 15.14 14.68
N GLN A 122 -8.53 15.75 13.77
CA GLN A 122 -8.06 16.05 12.41
C GLN A 122 -6.72 16.81 12.43
N GLN A 123 -6.59 17.82 13.27
CA GLN A 123 -5.38 18.65 13.39
C GLN A 123 -4.17 17.83 13.85
N PHE A 124 -4.37 16.90 14.79
CA PHE A 124 -3.30 16.01 15.24
C PHE A 124 -2.83 15.11 14.10
N ILE A 125 -3.75 14.51 13.36
CA ILE A 125 -3.43 13.63 12.22
C ILE A 125 -2.67 14.39 11.13
N ASP A 126 -3.12 15.61 10.80
CA ASP A 126 -2.45 16.43 9.79
C ASP A 126 -1.01 16.74 10.20
N LYS A 127 -0.83 17.20 11.45
CA LYS A 127 0.51 17.48 11.99
C LYS A 127 1.38 16.22 12.02
N TYR A 128 0.85 15.07 12.45
CA TYR A 128 1.59 13.81 12.50
C TYR A 128 2.12 13.41 11.10
N LEU A 129 1.28 13.55 10.07
CA LEU A 129 1.69 13.22 8.70
C LEU A 129 2.72 14.21 8.15
N ASP A 130 2.60 15.50 8.50
CA ASP A 130 3.58 16.50 8.14
C ASP A 130 4.93 16.23 8.82
N ASP A 131 4.93 15.95 10.14
CA ASP A 131 6.14 15.60 10.90
C ASP A 131 6.83 14.35 10.30
N CYS A 132 6.07 13.30 9.97
CA CYS A 132 6.61 12.11 9.31
C CYS A 132 7.26 12.43 7.95
N ARG A 133 6.69 13.36 7.20
CA ARG A 133 7.23 13.80 5.89
C ARG A 133 8.51 14.63 6.06
N GLU A 134 8.58 15.45 7.08
CA GLU A 134 9.75 16.28 7.38
C GLU A 134 10.97 15.48 7.84
N GLU A 135 10.78 14.33 8.46
CA GLU A 135 11.85 13.41 8.85
C GLU A 135 12.58 12.76 7.65
N HIS A 136 12.17 13.08 6.43
CA HIS A 136 12.82 12.68 5.16
C HIS A 136 13.06 11.17 4.99
N TRP A 137 12.30 10.34 5.68
CA TRP A 137 12.31 8.93 5.35
C TRP A 137 11.63 8.76 3.98
N THR A 138 12.44 8.52 2.95
CA THR A 138 11.93 8.14 1.65
C THR A 138 12.37 6.72 1.35
N PHE A 139 11.48 5.96 0.80
CA PHE A 139 11.72 4.58 0.45
C PHE A 139 12.88 4.45 -0.55
N ALA A 140 12.91 5.30 -1.54
CA ALA A 140 13.91 5.34 -2.59
C ALA A 140 15.33 5.52 -2.03
N ASN A 141 15.51 6.45 -1.10
CA ASN A 141 16.83 6.77 -0.54
C ASN A 141 17.40 5.68 0.38
N GLN A 142 16.56 4.77 0.87
CA GLN A 142 16.95 3.78 1.88
C GLN A 142 17.25 2.40 1.30
N THR A 143 16.70 2.06 0.14
CA THR A 143 16.64 0.66 -0.31
C THR A 143 17.34 0.37 -1.63
N GLY A 144 17.77 1.38 -2.40
CA GLY A 144 18.26 1.18 -3.77
C GLY A 144 17.18 0.57 -4.71
N TYR A 145 15.95 0.63 -4.31
CA TYR A 145 14.77 0.05 -4.95
C TYR A 145 14.55 0.58 -6.37
N GLU A 146 14.91 1.83 -6.62
CA GLU A 146 14.79 2.47 -7.92
C GLU A 146 15.73 1.87 -8.97
N GLU A 147 16.76 1.13 -8.54
CA GLU A 147 17.81 0.69 -9.45
C GLU A 147 17.44 -0.57 -10.23
N THR A 148 16.53 -1.40 -9.71
CA THR A 148 16.17 -2.63 -10.41
C THR A 148 14.70 -2.99 -10.32
N PRO A 149 14.04 -3.30 -11.46
CA PRO A 149 12.64 -3.75 -11.50
C PRO A 149 12.38 -5.01 -10.66
N LEU A 150 13.40 -5.85 -10.50
CA LEU A 150 13.30 -7.08 -9.71
C LEU A 150 13.19 -6.78 -8.22
N LEU A 151 13.99 -5.83 -7.68
CA LEU A 151 13.90 -5.41 -6.29
C LEU A 151 12.55 -4.74 -6.02
N ALA A 152 12.08 -3.90 -6.93
CA ALA A 152 10.78 -3.27 -6.85
C ALA A 152 9.63 -4.30 -6.75
N ALA A 153 9.64 -5.30 -7.61
CA ALA A 153 8.64 -6.37 -7.59
C ALA A 153 8.75 -7.25 -6.33
N ALA A 154 9.97 -7.61 -5.92
CA ALA A 154 10.18 -8.39 -4.70
C ALA A 154 9.69 -7.64 -3.47
N TYR A 155 10.00 -6.35 -3.36
CA TYR A 155 9.52 -5.52 -2.27
C TYR A 155 8.00 -5.51 -2.20
N ALA A 156 7.30 -5.22 -3.29
CA ALA A 156 5.85 -5.17 -3.31
C ALA A 156 5.23 -6.50 -2.81
N ILE A 157 5.76 -7.65 -3.24
CA ILE A 157 5.30 -8.97 -2.79
C ILE A 157 5.51 -9.16 -1.27
N PHE A 158 6.67 -8.78 -0.75
CA PHE A 158 6.98 -8.94 0.67
C PHE A 158 6.19 -7.98 1.53
N GLN A 159 6.05 -6.73 1.10
CA GLN A 159 5.25 -5.71 1.78
C GLN A 159 3.80 -6.17 1.91
N GLU A 160 3.15 -6.55 0.81
CA GLU A 160 1.77 -7.02 0.80
C GLU A 160 1.55 -8.20 1.77
N ARG A 161 2.47 -9.16 1.77
CA ARG A 161 2.40 -10.29 2.67
C ARG A 161 2.57 -9.88 4.13
N GLN A 162 3.51 -9.00 4.43
CA GLN A 162 3.78 -8.48 5.78
C GLN A 162 2.58 -7.66 6.29
N THR A 163 2.05 -6.78 5.46
CA THR A 163 0.89 -5.95 5.78
C THR A 163 -0.34 -6.80 6.10
N ARG A 164 -0.64 -7.79 5.26
CA ARG A 164 -1.73 -8.75 5.53
C ARG A 164 -1.55 -9.48 6.86
N TRP A 165 -0.33 -9.88 7.20
CA TRP A 165 -0.04 -10.55 8.46
C TRP A 165 -0.24 -9.61 9.65
N ASN A 166 0.25 -8.38 9.56
CA ASN A 166 0.09 -7.34 10.57
C ASN A 166 -1.39 -7.02 10.81
N TYR A 167 -2.17 -6.81 9.76
CA TYR A 167 -3.61 -6.54 9.88
C TYR A 167 -4.36 -7.72 10.53
N THR A 168 -3.98 -8.95 10.19
CA THR A 168 -4.56 -10.14 10.82
C THR A 168 -4.26 -10.18 12.32
N ASN A 169 -3.05 -9.79 12.74
CA ASN A 169 -2.68 -9.75 14.15
C ASN A 169 -3.40 -8.63 14.88
N VAL A 170 -3.48 -7.43 14.32
CA VAL A 170 -4.25 -6.31 14.91
C VAL A 170 -5.72 -6.68 15.05
N ARG A 171 -6.33 -7.29 14.05
CA ARG A 171 -7.69 -7.81 14.15
C ARG A 171 -7.86 -8.79 15.31
N ARG A 172 -6.89 -9.69 15.54
CA ARG A 172 -6.91 -10.64 16.67
C ARG A 172 -6.79 -9.94 18.03
N ILE A 173 -5.97 -8.88 18.10
CA ILE A 173 -5.84 -8.05 19.32
C ILE A 173 -7.16 -7.35 19.61
N LEU A 174 -7.71 -6.64 18.64
CA LEU A 174 -8.99 -5.96 18.75
C LEU A 174 -10.11 -6.93 19.14
N TRP A 175 -10.13 -8.13 18.56
CA TRP A 175 -11.08 -9.17 18.95
C TRP A 175 -10.95 -9.58 20.41
N LYS A 176 -9.74 -9.77 20.90
CA LYS A 176 -9.50 -10.16 22.31
C LYS A 176 -9.83 -9.03 23.29
N GLU A 177 -9.52 -7.79 22.92
CA GLU A 177 -9.73 -6.64 23.80
C GLU A 177 -11.19 -6.20 23.84
N TYR A 178 -11.90 -6.25 22.73
CA TYR A 178 -13.21 -5.57 22.59
C TYR A 178 -14.38 -6.48 22.19
N GLY A 179 -14.11 -7.76 21.98
CA GLY A 179 -15.17 -8.66 21.56
C GLY A 179 -15.56 -8.48 20.10
N SER A 180 -16.37 -9.04 19.45
CA SER A 180 -16.65 -9.11 18.02
C SER A 180 -16.35 -7.82 17.23
N PRO A 181 -15.53 -7.88 16.18
CA PRO A 181 -15.59 -6.88 15.15
C PRO A 181 -16.89 -7.08 14.38
N THR A 182 -17.66 -6.10 14.28
CA THR A 182 -18.69 -5.98 13.26
C THR A 182 -18.05 -5.89 11.86
#